data_7c65e712d66451924fc525e52c7942d8
#
_entry.id   7c65e712d66451924fc525e52c7942d8
#
_cell.length_a   1.000
_cell.length_b   1.000
_cell.length_c   1.000
_cell.angle_alpha   90.00
_cell.angle_beta   90.00
_cell.angle_gamma   90.00
#
_symmetry.space_group_name_H-M   'P 1'
#
loop_
_entity.id
_entity.type
_entity.pdbx_description
1 polymer ?
#
loop_
_entity_poly.entity_id
_entity_poly.type
_entity_poly.pdbx_seq_one_letter_code
_entity_poly.pdbx_strand_id
1 'polypeptide(L)'
;MTTVSLSLDEILDLAKKTLLANGCDEETASILADLIMKAERDGSLSHGLFRLPAYVAGLKSGKINGKARPEVKKISPSVIKVLGNNCLAPMVLNKGLPELIKAAKENGVAVLAINNSHHMAAMWPETETVAEAGLVAFACTSYKPAV
;
A
#
# COMPACT_ATOMS: atom_id res chain seq x y z
N MET A 1 -24.25 -15.59 11.92
CA MET A 1 -23.40 -14.40 12.00
C MET A 1 -24.24 -13.20 11.64
N THR A 2 -24.26 -12.17 12.47
CA THR A 2 -24.93 -10.90 12.16
C THR A 2 -24.01 -10.13 11.20
N THR A 3 -24.49 -9.85 9.99
CA THR A 3 -23.81 -8.98 9.03
C THR A 3 -24.24 -7.54 9.26
N VAL A 4 -23.29 -6.61 9.19
CA VAL A 4 -23.53 -5.17 9.22
C VAL A 4 -23.19 -4.63 7.84
N SER A 5 -24.08 -3.82 7.27
CA SER A 5 -23.84 -3.12 6.02
C SER A 5 -23.27 -1.73 6.33
N LEU A 6 -22.15 -1.39 5.71
CA LEU A 6 -21.50 -0.08 5.82
C LEU A 6 -21.35 0.52 4.42
N SER A 7 -21.47 1.83 4.31
CA SER A 7 -21.08 2.56 3.10
C SER A 7 -19.57 2.60 2.95
N LEU A 8 -19.07 2.89 1.74
CA LEU A 8 -17.63 3.02 1.51
C LEU A 8 -17.00 4.16 2.34
N ASP A 9 -17.75 5.23 2.56
CA ASP A 9 -17.30 6.35 3.40
C ASP A 9 -17.18 5.96 4.87
N GLU A 10 -18.13 5.16 5.39
CA GLU A 10 -18.06 4.62 6.75
C GLU A 10 -16.88 3.67 6.91
N ILE A 11 -16.58 2.84 5.91
CA ILE A 11 -15.42 1.94 5.90
C ILE A 11 -14.12 2.75 5.91
N LEU A 12 -14.02 3.77 5.06
CA LEU A 12 -12.87 4.66 4.98
C LEU A 12 -12.61 5.36 6.33
N ASP A 13 -13.65 5.93 6.91
CA ASP A 13 -13.56 6.66 8.18
C ASP A 13 -13.19 5.72 9.35
N LEU A 14 -13.82 4.55 9.42
CA LEU A 14 -13.51 3.53 10.43
C LEU A 14 -12.05 3.07 10.35
N ALA A 15 -11.58 2.73 9.15
CA ALA A 15 -10.21 2.29 8.94
C ALA A 15 -9.22 3.39 9.31
N LYS A 16 -9.44 4.63 8.85
CA LYS A 16 -8.57 5.77 9.12
C LYS A 16 -8.49 6.08 10.62
N LYS A 17 -9.61 6.19 11.31
CA LYS A 17 -9.66 6.44 12.76
C LYS A 17 -8.95 5.34 13.55
N THR A 18 -9.14 4.08 13.15
CA THR A 18 -8.48 2.95 13.80
C THR A 18 -6.97 3.01 13.64
N LEU A 19 -6.46 3.32 12.45
CA LEU A 19 -5.03 3.42 12.17
C LEU A 19 -4.37 4.59 12.93
N LEU A 20 -5.02 5.75 12.94
CA LEU A 20 -4.57 6.92 13.70
C LEU A 20 -4.47 6.63 15.19
N ALA A 21 -5.49 6.00 15.76
CA ALA A 21 -5.53 5.63 17.19
C ALA A 21 -4.46 4.59 17.58
N ASN A 22 -3.86 3.90 16.59
CA ASN A 22 -2.87 2.85 16.81
C ASN A 22 -1.46 3.18 16.28
N GLY A 23 -1.18 4.45 16.03
CA GLY A 23 0.19 4.93 15.82
C GLY A 23 0.59 5.25 14.39
N CYS A 24 -0.34 5.20 13.42
CA CYS A 24 -0.13 5.81 12.12
C CYS A 24 -0.21 7.33 12.22
N ASP A 25 0.52 8.04 11.37
CA ASP A 25 0.23 9.44 11.10
C ASP A 25 -0.87 9.61 10.06
N GLU A 26 -1.29 10.84 9.83
CA GLU A 26 -2.41 11.19 8.97
C GLU A 26 -2.22 10.71 7.52
N GLU A 27 -1.01 10.86 6.98
CA GLU A 27 -0.71 10.45 5.60
C GLU A 27 -0.78 8.94 5.43
N THR A 28 -0.11 8.18 6.31
CA THR A 28 -0.10 6.72 6.28
C THR A 28 -1.50 6.15 6.53
N ALA A 29 -2.23 6.71 7.48
CA ALA A 29 -3.59 6.27 7.80
C ALA A 29 -4.55 6.50 6.62
N SER A 30 -4.45 7.64 5.94
CA SER A 30 -5.29 7.95 4.78
C SER A 30 -5.02 7.02 3.60
N ILE A 31 -3.74 6.80 3.25
CA ILE A 31 -3.35 5.90 2.15
C ILE A 31 -3.83 4.47 2.42
N LEU A 32 -3.65 3.98 3.64
CA LEU A 32 -4.03 2.62 3.98
C LEU A 32 -5.55 2.44 4.09
N ALA A 33 -6.27 3.43 4.59
CA ALA A 33 -7.72 3.41 4.65
C ALA A 33 -8.36 3.41 3.26
N ASP A 34 -7.83 4.19 2.31
CA ASP A 34 -8.24 4.18 0.91
C ASP A 34 -8.07 2.79 0.27
N LEU A 35 -6.93 2.15 0.51
CA LEU A 35 -6.69 0.78 0.03
C LEU A 35 -7.67 -0.24 0.62
N ILE A 36 -7.95 -0.16 1.92
CA ILE A 36 -8.91 -1.02 2.60
C ILE A 36 -10.32 -0.82 2.00
N MET A 37 -10.72 0.43 1.80
CA MET A 37 -12.00 0.78 1.20
C MET A 37 -12.12 0.24 -0.23
N LYS A 38 -11.06 0.40 -1.06
CA LYS A 38 -11.02 -0.16 -2.42
C LYS A 38 -11.14 -1.69 -2.42
N ALA A 39 -10.50 -2.37 -1.48
CA ALA A 39 -10.60 -3.82 -1.35
C ALA A 39 -12.04 -4.27 -0.98
N GLU A 40 -12.73 -3.54 -0.12
CA GLU A 40 -14.15 -3.80 0.19
C GLU A 40 -15.05 -3.50 -1.00
N ARG A 41 -14.84 -2.37 -1.69
CA ARG A 41 -15.55 -1.99 -2.93
C ARG A 41 -15.49 -3.10 -3.98
N ASP A 42 -14.32 -3.70 -4.14
CA ASP A 42 -14.04 -4.70 -5.17
C ASP A 42 -14.35 -6.14 -4.72
N GLY A 43 -14.98 -6.30 -3.53
CA GLY A 43 -15.36 -7.60 -2.98
C GLY A 43 -14.20 -8.46 -2.49
N SER A 44 -13.01 -7.89 -2.35
CA SER A 44 -11.81 -8.58 -1.86
C SER A 44 -11.72 -8.51 -0.33
N LEU A 45 -12.70 -9.09 0.34
CA LEU A 45 -12.89 -9.02 1.80
C LEU A 45 -11.65 -9.44 2.60
N SER A 46 -10.85 -10.38 2.08
CA SER A 46 -9.61 -10.83 2.72
C SER A 46 -8.51 -9.74 2.75
N HIS A 47 -8.66 -8.66 1.99
CA HIS A 47 -7.72 -7.54 1.91
C HIS A 47 -8.33 -6.21 2.38
N GLY A 48 -9.60 -6.21 2.75
CA GLY A 48 -10.35 -5.09 3.30
C GLY A 48 -10.22 -4.98 4.83
N LEU A 49 -11.34 -4.69 5.49
CA LEU A 49 -11.42 -4.54 6.96
C LEU A 49 -10.90 -5.75 7.73
N PHE A 50 -10.97 -6.94 7.15
CA PHE A 50 -10.40 -8.17 7.72
C PHE A 50 -8.92 -8.02 8.08
N ARG A 51 -8.16 -7.18 7.37
CA ARG A 51 -6.72 -6.97 7.62
C ARG A 51 -6.45 -5.96 8.74
N LEU A 52 -7.40 -5.14 9.10
CA LEU A 52 -7.20 -4.05 10.06
C LEU A 52 -6.67 -4.52 11.42
N PRO A 53 -7.17 -5.64 12.02
CA PRO A 53 -6.59 -6.16 13.26
C PRO A 53 -5.10 -6.54 13.15
N ALA A 54 -4.68 -7.09 12.00
CA ALA A 54 -3.28 -7.47 11.77
C ALA A 54 -2.38 -6.23 11.63
N TYR A 55 -2.84 -5.18 10.99
CA TYR A 55 -2.12 -3.90 10.92
C TYR A 55 -1.97 -3.29 12.31
N VAL A 56 -3.04 -3.26 13.11
CA VAL A 56 -3.00 -2.78 14.50
C VAL A 56 -2.01 -3.58 15.34
N ALA A 57 -2.01 -4.91 15.22
CA ALA A 57 -1.06 -5.77 15.94
C ALA A 57 0.39 -5.47 15.53
N GLY A 58 0.64 -5.29 14.23
CA GLY A 58 1.95 -4.92 13.70
C GLY A 58 2.47 -3.58 14.21
N LEU A 59 1.59 -2.57 14.25
CA LEU A 59 1.89 -1.23 14.79
C LEU A 59 2.21 -1.30 16.29
N LYS A 60 1.35 -1.95 17.07
CA LYS A 60 1.53 -2.11 18.54
C LYS A 60 2.79 -2.89 18.92
N SER A 61 3.17 -3.87 18.12
CA SER A 61 4.39 -4.66 18.36
C SER A 61 5.69 -3.95 17.92
N GLY A 62 5.60 -2.79 17.27
CA GLY A 62 6.75 -2.07 16.72
C GLY A 62 7.36 -2.69 15.47
N LYS A 63 6.79 -3.78 14.93
CA LYS A 63 7.24 -4.39 13.66
C LYS A 63 6.95 -3.48 12.47
N ILE A 64 5.88 -2.71 12.53
CA ILE A 64 5.50 -1.72 11.52
C ILE A 64 5.71 -0.34 12.11
N ASN A 65 6.38 0.52 11.37
CA ASN A 65 6.49 1.94 11.71
C ASN A 65 5.44 2.74 10.91
N GLY A 66 4.35 3.10 11.57
CA GLY A 66 3.24 3.86 10.98
C GLY A 66 3.55 5.32 10.65
N LYS A 67 4.75 5.80 10.96
CA LYS A 67 5.24 7.16 10.71
C LYS A 67 6.50 7.19 9.86
N ALA A 68 6.98 6.02 9.42
CA ALA A 68 8.17 5.93 8.58
C ALA A 68 7.93 6.60 7.22
N ARG A 69 9.01 7.15 6.67
CA ARG A 69 9.03 7.70 5.31
C ARG A 69 9.93 6.85 4.43
N PRO A 70 9.40 6.37 3.30
CA PRO A 70 10.22 5.67 2.32
C PRO A 70 11.21 6.63 1.66
N GLU A 71 12.37 6.10 1.31
CA GLU A 71 13.38 6.81 0.53
C GLU A 71 13.33 6.32 -0.92
N VAL A 72 13.09 7.25 -1.85
CA VAL A 72 13.10 6.97 -3.28
C VAL A 72 14.45 7.31 -3.87
N LYS A 73 15.07 6.35 -4.61
CA LYS A 73 16.36 6.52 -5.27
C LYS A 73 16.25 6.11 -6.74
N LYS A 74 16.61 6.98 -7.65
CA LYS A 74 16.79 6.65 -9.06
C LYS A 74 18.16 6.01 -9.23
N ILE A 75 18.20 4.71 -9.54
CA ILE A 75 19.43 3.93 -9.70
C ILE A 75 19.97 4.04 -11.12
N SER A 76 19.06 4.07 -12.10
CA SER A 76 19.35 4.32 -13.52
C SER A 76 18.15 5.00 -14.17
N PRO A 77 18.19 5.41 -15.45
CA PRO A 77 17.03 6.01 -16.11
C PRO A 77 15.74 5.22 -15.97
N SER A 78 15.81 3.89 -16.01
CA SER A 78 14.64 2.99 -15.96
C SER A 78 14.51 2.19 -14.65
N VAL A 79 15.36 2.44 -13.64
CA VAL A 79 15.32 1.68 -12.38
C VAL A 79 15.18 2.61 -11.19
N ILE A 80 14.03 2.50 -10.54
CA ILE A 80 13.70 3.21 -9.31
C ILE A 80 13.78 2.21 -8.14
N LYS A 81 14.47 2.57 -7.09
CA LYS A 81 14.51 1.80 -5.84
C LYS A 81 13.84 2.59 -4.73
N VAL A 82 13.00 1.91 -3.94
CA VAL A 82 12.41 2.51 -2.75
C VAL A 82 12.74 1.67 -1.53
N LEU A 83 13.34 2.33 -0.54
CA LEU A 83 13.60 1.75 0.77
C LEU A 83 12.45 2.12 1.71
N GLY A 84 11.73 1.13 2.20
CA GLY A 84 10.50 1.33 2.94
C GLY A 84 10.67 1.72 4.41
N ASN A 85 11.87 1.58 4.99
CA ASN A 85 12.14 1.94 6.39
C ASN A 85 11.12 1.36 7.38
N ASN A 86 10.71 0.09 7.16
CA ASN A 86 9.69 -0.60 7.95
C ASN A 86 8.27 -0.01 7.89
N CYS A 87 7.97 0.84 6.93
CA CYS A 87 6.59 1.27 6.72
C CYS A 87 5.74 0.20 5.98
N LEU A 88 4.46 0.43 5.91
CA LEU A 88 3.54 -0.36 5.11
C LEU A 88 3.79 -0.14 3.61
N ALA A 89 3.71 -1.21 2.81
CA ALA A 89 3.97 -1.15 1.38
C ALA A 89 3.09 -0.16 0.59
N PRO A 90 1.81 0.08 0.93
CA PRO A 90 1.02 1.12 0.28
C PRO A 90 1.64 2.52 0.35
N MET A 91 2.30 2.86 1.46
CA MET A 91 3.05 4.12 1.58
C MET A 91 4.28 4.14 0.64
N VAL A 92 4.97 3.00 0.51
CA VAL A 92 6.13 2.86 -0.41
C VAL A 92 5.69 3.02 -1.86
N LEU A 93 4.57 2.39 -2.23
CA LEU A 93 3.97 2.48 -3.55
C LEU A 93 3.50 3.90 -3.87
N ASN A 94 2.84 4.56 -2.93
CA ASN A 94 2.41 5.95 -3.08
C ASN A 94 3.57 6.90 -3.44
N LYS A 95 4.76 6.67 -2.87
CA LYS A 95 5.96 7.47 -3.17
C LYS A 95 6.70 6.99 -4.44
N GLY A 96 6.67 5.70 -4.73
CA GLY A 96 7.45 5.12 -5.84
C GLY A 96 6.73 5.15 -7.19
N LEU A 97 5.41 4.99 -7.23
CA LEU A 97 4.64 4.91 -8.47
C LEU A 97 4.73 6.16 -9.35
N PRO A 98 4.71 7.40 -8.85
CA PRO A 98 4.90 8.57 -9.69
C PRO A 98 6.23 8.57 -10.43
N GLU A 99 7.31 8.16 -9.76
CA GLU A 99 8.64 8.07 -10.36
C GLU A 99 8.75 6.91 -11.35
N LEU A 100 8.10 5.76 -11.07
CA LEU A 100 8.00 4.64 -11.99
C LEU A 100 7.29 5.04 -13.27
N ILE A 101 6.12 5.67 -13.17
CA ILE A 101 5.30 6.11 -14.31
C ILE A 101 6.09 7.11 -15.16
N LYS A 102 6.74 8.09 -14.53
CA LYS A 102 7.59 9.06 -15.22
C LYS A 102 8.71 8.36 -15.98
N ALA A 103 9.47 7.49 -15.31
CA ALA A 103 10.58 6.77 -15.92
C ALA A 103 10.11 5.86 -17.07
N ALA A 104 8.96 5.19 -16.95
CA ALA A 104 8.42 4.35 -18.01
C ALA A 104 8.01 5.16 -19.24
N LYS A 105 7.39 6.33 -19.06
CA LYS A 105 7.04 7.24 -20.17
C LYS A 105 8.28 7.80 -20.88
N GLU A 106 9.35 8.09 -20.15
CA GLU A 106 10.59 8.62 -20.70
C GLU A 106 11.44 7.56 -21.43
N ASN A 107 11.43 6.30 -20.94
CA ASN A 107 12.38 5.26 -21.40
C ASN A 107 11.70 4.04 -22.04
N GLY A 108 10.38 4.04 -22.16
CA GLY A 108 9.60 2.92 -22.73
C GLY A 108 9.35 1.76 -21.76
N VAL A 109 10.24 1.53 -20.80
CA VAL A 109 10.11 0.53 -19.74
C VAL A 109 10.80 1.02 -18.46
N ALA A 110 10.24 0.71 -17.31
CA ALA A 110 10.88 0.98 -16.04
C ALA A 110 10.54 -0.08 -14.97
N VAL A 111 11.35 -0.15 -13.93
CA VAL A 111 11.23 -1.07 -12.81
C VAL A 111 11.21 -0.29 -11.50
N LEU A 112 10.28 -0.64 -10.62
CA LEU A 112 10.22 -0.20 -9.23
C LEU A 112 10.61 -1.36 -8.32
N ALA A 113 11.78 -1.26 -7.70
CA ALA A 113 12.28 -2.24 -6.73
C ALA A 113 12.01 -1.75 -5.30
N ILE A 114 11.20 -2.50 -4.54
CA ILE A 114 10.82 -2.16 -3.17
C ILE A 114 11.54 -3.07 -2.19
N ASN A 115 12.14 -2.50 -1.16
CA ASN A 115 12.80 -3.23 -0.09
C ASN A 115 12.38 -2.71 1.29
N ASN A 116 12.45 -3.59 2.29
CA ASN A 116 12.24 -3.24 3.70
C ASN A 116 10.88 -2.55 3.94
N SER A 117 9.82 -3.15 3.42
CA SER A 117 8.44 -2.75 3.65
C SER A 117 7.62 -3.91 4.18
N HIS A 118 6.53 -3.61 4.87
CA HIS A 118 5.60 -4.60 5.39
C HIS A 118 4.36 -4.70 4.52
N HIS A 119 3.93 -5.92 4.29
CA HIS A 119 2.63 -6.33 3.75
C HIS A 119 2.18 -5.54 2.51
N MET A 120 2.31 -6.16 1.36
CA MET A 120 1.93 -5.57 0.06
C MET A 120 0.42 -5.39 -0.11
N ALA A 121 -0.39 -5.90 0.82
CA ALA A 121 -1.86 -5.84 0.74
C ALA A 121 -2.40 -6.49 -0.55
N ALA A 122 -3.41 -5.89 -1.15
CA ALA A 122 -3.87 -6.25 -2.49
C ALA A 122 -2.88 -5.73 -3.54
N MET A 123 -2.70 -6.46 -4.65
CA MET A 123 -1.69 -6.14 -5.67
C MET A 123 -2.28 -5.54 -6.97
N TRP A 124 -3.59 -5.28 -7.01
CA TRP A 124 -4.19 -4.66 -8.20
C TRP A 124 -4.25 -3.12 -8.15
N PRO A 125 -4.34 -2.44 -6.97
CA PRO A 125 -4.46 -0.99 -6.95
C PRO A 125 -3.25 -0.27 -7.54
N GLU A 126 -2.04 -0.81 -7.35
CA GLU A 126 -0.83 -0.25 -7.96
C GLU A 126 -0.79 -0.45 -9.48
N THR A 127 -1.27 -1.59 -9.98
CA THR A 127 -1.36 -1.84 -11.42
C THR A 127 -2.48 -1.03 -12.06
N GLU A 128 -3.60 -0.81 -11.36
CA GLU A 128 -4.67 0.10 -11.76
C GLU A 128 -4.13 1.53 -11.96
N THR A 129 -3.40 2.06 -10.97
CA THR A 129 -2.78 3.39 -11.05
C THR A 129 -1.85 3.55 -12.26
N VAL A 130 -1.08 2.51 -12.60
CA VAL A 130 -0.19 2.51 -13.77
C VAL A 130 -1.00 2.43 -15.07
N ALA A 131 -2.08 1.63 -15.09
CA ALA A 131 -2.97 1.50 -16.24
C ALA A 131 -3.72 2.82 -16.53
N GLU A 132 -4.19 3.52 -15.50
CA GLU A 132 -4.81 4.86 -15.62
C GLU A 132 -3.84 5.88 -16.22
N ALA A 133 -2.53 5.70 -16.03
CA ALA A 133 -1.50 6.51 -16.66
C ALA A 133 -1.22 6.13 -18.13
N GLY A 134 -1.96 5.17 -18.71
CA GLY A 134 -1.82 4.70 -20.09
C GLY A 134 -0.65 3.71 -20.30
N LEU A 135 -0.24 3.00 -19.26
CA LEU A 135 0.86 2.04 -19.28
C LEU A 135 0.37 0.63 -18.91
N VAL A 136 1.20 -0.38 -19.21
CA VAL A 136 0.98 -1.76 -18.76
C VAL A 136 1.89 -2.04 -17.57
N ALA A 137 1.37 -2.69 -16.53
CA ALA A 137 2.12 -3.06 -15.35
C ALA A 137 2.09 -4.55 -15.07
N PHE A 138 3.21 -5.05 -14.55
CA PHE A 138 3.32 -6.37 -13.93
C PHE A 138 3.85 -6.18 -12.51
N ALA A 139 3.12 -6.67 -11.52
CA ALA A 139 3.52 -6.61 -10.12
C ALA A 139 3.76 -8.02 -9.58
N CYS A 140 4.84 -8.21 -8.84
CA CYS A 140 5.15 -9.46 -8.15
C CYS A 140 5.79 -9.20 -6.79
N THR A 141 5.54 -10.08 -5.85
CA THR A 141 6.16 -10.04 -4.52
C THR A 141 6.50 -11.45 -4.06
N SER A 142 7.48 -11.56 -3.19
CA SER A 142 7.72 -12.79 -2.45
C SER A 142 7.14 -12.65 -1.04
N TYR A 143 6.42 -13.67 -0.60
CA TYR A 143 5.86 -13.75 0.74
C TYR A 143 6.51 -14.91 1.49
N LYS A 144 7.02 -14.63 2.70
CA LYS A 144 7.47 -15.72 3.57
C LYS A 144 6.24 -16.44 4.10
N PRO A 145 6.06 -17.75 3.84
CA PRO A 145 4.91 -18.47 4.36
C PRO A 145 4.84 -18.30 5.88
N ALA A 146 3.68 -17.93 6.37
CA ALA A 146 3.38 -18.07 7.78
C ALA A 146 3.18 -19.58 8.02
N VAL A 147 4.12 -20.20 8.68
CA VAL A 147 4.00 -21.56 9.19
C VAL A 147 3.44 -21.50 10.59
#